data_3b70a4276d91f3c13a087cb39160bb48
#
_entry.id   3b70a4276d91f3c13a087cb39160bb48
#
_cell.length_a   1.000
_cell.length_b   1.000
_cell.length_c   1.000
_cell.angle_alpha   90.00
_cell.angle_beta   90.00
_cell.angle_gamma   90.00
#
_symmetry.space_group_name_H-M   'P 1'
#
loop_
_entity.id
_entity.type
_entity.pdbx_description
1 polymer ?
#
loop_
_entity_poly.entity_id
_entity_poly.type
_entity_poly.pdbx_seq_one_letter_code
_entity_poly.pdbx_strand_id
1 'polypeptide(L)'
;MLVVKFINSIKLNFVVKISLGDIMEENINILDELNKGVCMGMDSIDMIKNKVQNEDFKKTLDTIYKRYEEISRKINKLYYKYDRVDDPKETSPINKAMLWSGIEMKTIADTSDSKLAELLLNGVNMGIIEGRKIFNNKSMDIEVLDITKEFIRMQEDSIDILKQYL
;
A
#
# COMPACT_ATOMS: atom_id res chain seq x y z
N MET A 1 29.32 26.46 35.65
CA MET A 1 28.78 25.09 35.65
C MET A 1 27.30 25.01 35.28
N LEU A 2 26.42 25.87 35.77
CA LEU A 2 24.97 25.90 35.47
C LEU A 2 24.67 26.22 33.97
N VAL A 3 25.34 27.22 33.39
CA VAL A 3 25.10 27.67 32.00
C VAL A 3 25.43 26.56 30.98
N VAL A 4 26.50 25.79 31.19
CA VAL A 4 26.87 24.69 30.31
C VAL A 4 25.83 23.56 30.34
N LYS A 5 25.28 23.26 31.55
CA LYS A 5 24.19 22.26 31.65
C LYS A 5 22.91 22.73 30.94
N PHE A 6 22.60 24.03 31.01
CA PHE A 6 21.43 24.62 30.36
C PHE A 6 21.57 24.60 28.85
N ILE A 7 22.73 24.95 28.28
CA ILE A 7 23.02 24.92 26.86
C ILE A 7 22.99 23.48 26.32
N ASN A 8 23.54 22.50 27.05
CA ASN A 8 23.49 21.10 26.67
C ASN A 8 22.05 20.53 26.69
N SER A 9 21.23 20.97 27.67
CA SER A 9 19.82 20.57 27.70
C SER A 9 19.02 21.14 26.54
N ILE A 10 19.26 22.40 26.15
CA ILE A 10 18.63 23.02 24.97
C ILE A 10 19.06 22.31 23.68
N LYS A 11 20.36 22.04 23.51
CA LYS A 11 20.87 21.30 22.33
C LYS A 11 20.30 19.89 22.27
N LEU A 12 20.23 19.17 23.36
CA LEU A 12 19.66 17.84 23.42
C LEU A 12 18.17 17.86 23.06
N ASN A 13 17.38 18.78 23.60
CA ASN A 13 15.97 18.94 23.29
C ASN A 13 15.75 19.32 21.81
N PHE A 14 16.63 20.15 21.24
CA PHE A 14 16.55 20.54 19.83
C PHE A 14 16.88 19.36 18.90
N VAL A 15 17.93 18.59 19.20
CA VAL A 15 18.31 17.39 18.43
C VAL A 15 17.22 16.33 18.50
N VAL A 16 16.65 16.08 19.69
CA VAL A 16 15.55 15.12 19.87
C VAL A 16 14.31 15.57 19.09
N LYS A 17 13.99 16.85 19.08
CA LYS A 17 12.84 17.39 18.35
C LYS A 17 12.98 17.28 16.82
N ILE A 18 14.20 17.50 16.29
CA ILE A 18 14.50 17.28 14.86
C ILE A 18 14.35 15.79 14.53
N SER A 19 14.98 14.90 15.31
CA SER A 19 14.90 13.45 15.09
C SER A 19 13.47 12.91 15.15
N LEU A 20 12.62 13.41 16.02
CA LEU A 20 11.21 13.04 16.08
C LEU A 20 10.43 13.54 14.87
N GLY A 21 10.75 14.75 14.37
CA GLY A 21 10.14 15.29 13.15
C GLY A 21 10.48 14.44 11.92
N ASP A 22 11.72 14.04 11.78
CA ASP A 22 12.21 13.20 10.67
C ASP A 22 11.54 11.80 10.68
N ILE A 23 11.39 11.20 11.86
CA ILE A 23 10.71 9.89 12.01
C ILE A 23 9.23 10.01 11.65
N MET A 24 8.57 11.09 12.09
CA MET A 24 7.15 11.31 11.79
C MET A 24 6.93 11.51 10.29
N GLU A 25 7.80 12.27 9.61
CA GLU A 25 7.73 12.48 8.17
C GLU A 25 7.98 11.17 7.39
N GLU A 26 8.93 10.35 7.85
CA GLU A 26 9.18 9.03 7.25
C GLU A 26 7.98 8.09 7.39
N ASN A 27 7.33 8.06 8.56
CA ASN A 27 6.11 7.28 8.77
C ASN A 27 4.98 7.72 7.83
N ILE A 28 4.79 9.02 7.62
CA ILE A 28 3.80 9.56 6.68
C ILE A 28 4.13 9.13 5.25
N ASN A 29 5.39 9.24 4.84
CA ASN A 29 5.82 8.81 3.51
C ASN A 29 5.59 7.30 3.29
N ILE A 30 5.82 6.48 4.30
CA ILE A 30 5.52 5.03 4.25
C ILE A 30 4.02 4.79 4.09
N LEU A 31 3.18 5.47 4.87
CA LEU A 31 1.73 5.34 4.75
C LEU A 31 1.22 5.78 3.37
N ASP A 32 1.78 6.84 2.79
CA ASP A 32 1.49 7.27 1.42
C ASP A 32 1.85 6.20 0.39
N GLU A 33 3.03 5.57 0.52
CA GLU A 33 3.48 4.50 -0.39
C GLU A 33 2.58 3.26 -0.28
N LEU A 34 2.23 2.85 0.94
CA LEU A 34 1.31 1.74 1.17
C LEU A 34 -0.08 2.03 0.59
N ASN A 35 -0.61 3.25 0.81
CA ASN A 35 -1.93 3.63 0.31
C ASN A 35 -1.98 3.64 -1.22
N LYS A 36 -0.92 4.10 -1.89
CA LYS A 36 -0.81 3.99 -3.36
C LYS A 36 -0.90 2.53 -3.82
N GLY A 37 -0.21 1.62 -3.14
CA GLY A 37 -0.27 0.19 -3.43
C GLY A 37 -1.67 -0.39 -3.25
N VAL A 38 -2.35 0.00 -2.18
CA VAL A 38 -3.74 -0.38 -1.88
C VAL A 38 -4.69 0.13 -2.97
N CYS A 39 -4.61 1.42 -3.33
CA CYS A 39 -5.44 2.02 -4.37
C CYS A 39 -5.21 1.34 -5.73
N MET A 40 -3.95 1.07 -6.10
CA MET A 40 -3.64 0.36 -7.35
C MET A 40 -4.23 -1.05 -7.36
N GLY A 41 -4.22 -1.76 -6.23
CA GLY A 41 -4.84 -3.07 -6.10
C GLY A 41 -6.36 -3.03 -6.31
N MET A 42 -7.05 -2.09 -5.67
CA MET A 42 -8.50 -1.87 -5.84
C MET A 42 -8.84 -1.47 -7.29
N ASP A 43 -8.13 -0.49 -7.84
CA ASP A 43 -8.31 -0.05 -9.24
C ASP A 43 -8.13 -1.21 -10.23
N SER A 44 -7.13 -2.09 -10.00
CA SER A 44 -6.89 -3.26 -10.86
C SER A 44 -8.06 -4.24 -10.83
N ILE A 45 -8.64 -4.50 -9.66
CA ILE A 45 -9.80 -5.37 -9.51
C ILE A 45 -11.01 -4.76 -10.23
N ASP A 46 -11.30 -3.47 -10.01
CA ASP A 46 -12.42 -2.78 -10.65
C ASP A 46 -12.33 -2.82 -12.19
N MET A 47 -11.12 -2.69 -12.74
CA MET A 47 -10.89 -2.73 -14.19
C MET A 47 -11.17 -4.08 -14.83
N ILE A 48 -10.96 -5.20 -14.10
CA ILE A 48 -11.08 -6.54 -14.67
C ILE A 48 -12.34 -7.27 -14.24
N LYS A 49 -12.95 -6.93 -13.12
CA LYS A 49 -14.06 -7.67 -12.51
C LYS A 49 -15.22 -7.91 -13.48
N ASN A 50 -15.55 -6.91 -14.29
CA ASN A 50 -16.63 -7.02 -15.30
C ASN A 50 -16.28 -7.92 -16.48
N LYS A 51 -15.00 -8.28 -16.66
CA LYS A 51 -14.50 -9.18 -17.72
C LYS A 51 -14.46 -10.63 -17.25
N VAL A 52 -14.42 -10.88 -15.94
CA VAL A 52 -14.39 -12.21 -15.34
C VAL A 52 -15.70 -12.95 -15.65
N GLN A 53 -15.60 -14.20 -16.07
CA GLN A 53 -16.76 -15.05 -16.39
C GLN A 53 -17.14 -15.97 -15.23
N ASN A 54 -16.17 -16.46 -14.48
CA ASN A 54 -16.38 -17.36 -13.34
C ASN A 54 -16.93 -16.60 -12.13
N GLU A 55 -18.14 -16.97 -11.67
CA GLU A 55 -18.80 -16.31 -10.54
C GLU A 55 -18.06 -16.47 -9.21
N ASP A 56 -17.34 -17.58 -9.00
CA ASP A 56 -16.56 -17.78 -7.78
C ASP A 56 -15.28 -16.92 -7.82
N PHE A 57 -14.72 -16.71 -9.00
CA PHE A 57 -13.63 -15.76 -9.17
C PHE A 57 -14.09 -14.32 -8.89
N LYS A 58 -15.26 -13.90 -9.35
CA LYS A 58 -15.84 -12.59 -8.99
C LYS A 58 -15.97 -12.40 -7.47
N LYS A 59 -16.52 -13.40 -6.76
CA LYS A 59 -16.63 -13.38 -5.29
C LYS A 59 -15.27 -13.31 -4.61
N THR A 60 -14.30 -14.00 -5.16
CA THR A 60 -12.91 -13.96 -4.68
C THR A 60 -12.33 -12.56 -4.84
N LEU A 61 -12.53 -11.92 -5.98
CA LEU A 61 -12.10 -10.54 -6.21
C LEU A 61 -12.75 -9.56 -5.23
N ASP A 62 -14.06 -9.72 -4.93
CA ASP A 62 -14.73 -8.92 -3.91
C ASP A 62 -14.12 -9.10 -2.52
N THR A 63 -13.71 -10.32 -2.21
CA THR A 63 -13.05 -10.62 -0.92
C THR A 63 -11.68 -9.94 -0.84
N ILE A 64 -10.88 -10.02 -1.89
CA ILE A 64 -9.57 -9.35 -1.96
C ILE A 64 -9.75 -7.82 -1.91
N TYR A 65 -10.71 -7.28 -2.63
CA TYR A 65 -11.03 -5.84 -2.63
C TYR A 65 -11.36 -5.33 -1.22
N LYS A 66 -12.21 -6.05 -0.48
CA LYS A 66 -12.55 -5.70 0.92
C LYS A 66 -11.33 -5.71 1.84
N ARG A 67 -10.39 -6.63 1.63
CA ARG A 67 -9.13 -6.64 2.40
C ARG A 67 -8.28 -5.38 2.12
N TYR A 68 -8.24 -4.92 0.87
CA TYR A 68 -7.61 -3.63 0.53
C TYR A 68 -8.31 -2.46 1.22
N GLU A 69 -9.65 -2.41 1.21
CA GLU A 69 -10.41 -1.37 1.91
C GLU A 69 -10.10 -1.35 3.42
N GLU A 70 -9.94 -2.52 4.04
CA GLU A 70 -9.60 -2.62 5.47
C GLU A 70 -8.22 -2.02 5.75
N ILE A 71 -7.23 -2.31 4.91
CA ILE A 71 -5.89 -1.73 5.03
C ILE A 71 -5.94 -0.22 4.80
N SER A 72 -6.66 0.26 3.78
CA SER A 72 -6.84 1.69 3.53
C SER A 72 -7.42 2.41 4.75
N ARG A 73 -8.46 1.86 5.38
CA ARG A 73 -9.05 2.44 6.59
C ARG A 73 -8.06 2.52 7.76
N LYS A 74 -7.21 1.51 7.92
CA LYS A 74 -6.16 1.51 8.95
C LYS A 74 -5.08 2.56 8.66
N ILE A 75 -4.67 2.69 7.39
CA ILE A 75 -3.72 3.72 6.94
C ILE A 75 -4.30 5.10 7.26
N ASN A 76 -5.53 5.37 6.86
CA ASN A 76 -6.20 6.66 7.13
C ASN A 76 -6.22 6.98 8.61
N LYS A 77 -6.57 6.00 9.46
CA LYS A 77 -6.58 6.18 10.91
C LYS A 77 -5.20 6.56 11.48
N LEU A 78 -4.14 5.92 10.99
CA LEU A 78 -2.77 6.26 11.41
C LEU A 78 -2.35 7.62 10.87
N TYR A 79 -2.73 7.96 9.66
CA TYR A 79 -2.41 9.23 9.03
C TYR A 79 -2.92 10.41 9.85
N TYR A 80 -4.19 10.35 10.29
CA TYR A 80 -4.77 11.36 11.19
C TYR A 80 -4.09 11.41 12.57
N LYS A 81 -3.50 10.31 13.04
CA LYS A 81 -2.75 10.30 14.30
C LYS A 81 -1.48 11.16 14.23
N TYR A 82 -0.91 11.35 13.05
CA TYR A 82 0.24 12.24 12.82
C TYR A 82 -0.16 13.70 12.58
N ASP A 83 -1.39 14.08 12.98
CA ASP A 83 -1.93 15.46 12.92
C ASP A 83 -1.92 16.06 11.50
N ARG A 84 -2.14 15.18 10.50
CA ARG A 84 -2.30 15.60 9.09
C ARG A 84 -3.76 15.90 8.80
N VAL A 85 -3.98 17.03 8.12
CA VAL A 85 -5.30 17.45 7.64
C VAL A 85 -5.62 16.86 6.28
N ASP A 86 -4.59 16.54 5.52
CA ASP A 86 -4.70 15.98 4.17
C ASP A 86 -4.89 14.46 4.22
N ASP A 87 -5.61 13.91 3.26
CA ASP A 87 -5.74 12.47 3.09
C ASP A 87 -4.43 11.84 2.57
N PRO A 88 -4.16 10.55 2.87
CA PRO A 88 -3.02 9.83 2.30
C PRO A 88 -3.03 9.88 0.78
N LYS A 89 -1.84 9.97 0.18
CA LYS A 89 -1.72 10.05 -1.27
C LYS A 89 -2.25 8.79 -1.95
N GLU A 90 -3.17 9.00 -2.86
CA GLU A 90 -3.69 7.97 -3.75
C GLU A 90 -2.85 7.83 -5.03
N THR A 91 -3.18 6.81 -5.82
CA THR A 91 -2.64 6.66 -7.17
C THR A 91 -2.95 7.90 -8.02
N SER A 92 -1.94 8.50 -8.62
CA SER A 92 -2.16 9.67 -9.48
C SER A 92 -3.02 9.32 -10.70
N PRO A 93 -3.77 10.29 -11.27
CA PRO A 93 -4.54 10.05 -12.50
C PRO A 93 -3.71 9.52 -13.66
N ILE A 94 -2.45 9.95 -13.77
CA ILE A 94 -1.52 9.46 -14.80
C ILE A 94 -1.21 7.99 -14.59
N ASN A 95 -0.93 7.57 -13.35
CA ASN A 95 -0.66 6.17 -13.03
C ASN A 95 -1.91 5.30 -13.23
N LYS A 96 -3.10 5.80 -12.89
CA LYS A 96 -4.37 5.12 -13.19
C LYS A 96 -4.57 4.95 -14.70
N ALA A 97 -4.29 5.96 -15.51
CA ALA A 97 -4.37 5.89 -16.96
C ALA A 97 -3.37 4.89 -17.56
N MET A 98 -2.15 4.83 -17.03
CA MET A 98 -1.14 3.85 -17.45
C MET A 98 -1.53 2.43 -17.06
N LEU A 99 -2.08 2.23 -15.86
CA LEU A 99 -2.61 0.95 -15.40
C LEU A 99 -3.75 0.47 -16.31
N TRP A 100 -4.72 1.36 -16.58
CA TRP A 100 -5.83 1.11 -17.50
C TRP A 100 -5.34 0.67 -18.88
N SER A 101 -4.45 1.46 -19.51
CA SER A 101 -3.88 1.14 -20.81
C SER A 101 -3.15 -0.21 -20.83
N GLY A 102 -2.41 -0.51 -19.75
CA GLY A 102 -1.68 -1.78 -19.61
C GLY A 102 -2.62 -2.99 -19.51
N ILE A 103 -3.71 -2.87 -18.75
CA ILE A 103 -4.73 -3.92 -18.62
C ILE A 103 -5.50 -4.08 -19.95
N GLU A 104 -5.99 -2.99 -20.53
CA GLU A 104 -6.73 -3.03 -21.80
C GLU A 104 -5.89 -3.66 -22.92
N MET A 105 -4.65 -3.25 -23.12
CA MET A 105 -3.77 -3.83 -24.14
C MET A 105 -3.57 -5.34 -23.97
N LYS A 106 -3.43 -5.81 -22.73
CA LYS A 106 -3.21 -7.24 -22.44
C LYS A 106 -4.49 -8.07 -22.53
N THR A 107 -5.67 -7.45 -22.38
CA THR A 107 -6.97 -8.13 -22.42
C THR A 107 -7.65 -8.04 -23.78
N ILE A 108 -7.15 -7.27 -24.76
CA ILE A 108 -7.72 -7.21 -26.11
C ILE A 108 -7.71 -8.57 -26.80
N ALA A 109 -6.63 -9.34 -26.64
CA ALA A 109 -6.45 -10.62 -27.31
C ALA A 109 -6.97 -11.82 -26.49
N ASP A 110 -7.04 -11.69 -25.16
CA ASP A 110 -7.43 -12.78 -24.25
C ASP A 110 -8.07 -12.20 -22.99
N THR A 111 -9.36 -12.51 -22.78
CA THR A 111 -10.14 -12.14 -21.59
C THR A 111 -10.50 -13.36 -20.76
N SER A 112 -9.79 -14.48 -20.94
CA SER A 112 -10.01 -15.66 -20.09
C SER A 112 -9.75 -15.35 -18.61
N ASP A 113 -10.46 -16.05 -17.73
CA ASP A 113 -10.27 -15.90 -16.28
C ASP A 113 -8.82 -16.16 -15.86
N SER A 114 -8.16 -17.14 -16.51
CA SER A 114 -6.73 -17.44 -16.33
C SER A 114 -5.85 -16.22 -16.67
N LYS A 115 -6.14 -15.52 -17.79
CA LYS A 115 -5.37 -14.34 -18.17
C LYS A 115 -5.60 -13.18 -17.20
N LEU A 116 -6.84 -12.99 -16.73
CA LEU A 116 -7.17 -11.98 -15.76
C LEU A 116 -6.51 -12.27 -14.39
N ALA A 117 -6.48 -13.54 -13.97
CA ALA A 117 -5.76 -13.98 -12.76
C ALA A 117 -4.25 -13.73 -12.88
N GLU A 118 -3.63 -14.06 -14.03
CA GLU A 118 -2.22 -13.78 -14.31
C GLU A 118 -1.88 -12.29 -14.17
N LEU A 119 -2.73 -11.40 -14.69
CA LEU A 119 -2.54 -9.96 -14.61
C LEU A 119 -2.56 -9.47 -13.15
N LEU A 120 -3.52 -9.95 -12.35
CA LEU A 120 -3.58 -9.62 -10.93
C LEU A 120 -2.39 -10.18 -10.16
N LEU A 121 -1.97 -11.41 -10.43
CA LEU A 121 -0.79 -12.01 -9.81
C LEU A 121 0.47 -11.16 -10.01
N ASN A 122 0.65 -10.63 -11.23
CA ASN A 122 1.76 -9.72 -11.51
C ASN A 122 1.68 -8.43 -10.66
N GLY A 123 0.48 -7.85 -10.54
CA GLY A 123 0.26 -6.66 -9.69
C GLY A 123 0.53 -6.94 -8.22
N VAL A 124 0.02 -8.06 -7.69
CA VAL A 124 0.23 -8.51 -6.30
C VAL A 124 1.72 -8.75 -6.01
N ASN A 125 2.45 -9.40 -6.92
CA ASN A 125 3.89 -9.57 -6.78
C ASN A 125 4.65 -8.24 -6.70
N MET A 126 4.25 -7.24 -7.49
CA MET A 126 4.81 -5.89 -7.38
C MET A 126 4.52 -5.28 -6.00
N GLY A 127 3.31 -5.44 -5.49
CA GLY A 127 2.93 -5.01 -4.14
C GLY A 127 3.79 -5.64 -3.04
N ILE A 128 4.08 -6.95 -3.14
CA ILE A 128 4.98 -7.64 -2.21
C ILE A 128 6.40 -7.04 -2.27
N ILE A 129 6.93 -6.84 -3.47
CA ILE A 129 8.29 -6.29 -3.66
C ILE A 129 8.38 -4.91 -3.02
N GLU A 130 7.43 -4.01 -3.28
CA GLU A 130 7.44 -2.67 -2.70
C GLU A 130 7.23 -2.69 -1.18
N GLY A 131 6.29 -3.49 -0.67
CA GLY A 131 6.11 -3.68 0.77
C GLY A 131 7.37 -4.22 1.47
N ARG A 132 8.05 -5.18 0.86
CA ARG A 132 9.32 -5.72 1.38
C ARG A 132 10.47 -4.71 1.33
N LYS A 133 10.54 -3.86 0.29
CA LYS A 133 11.51 -2.76 0.24
C LYS A 133 11.29 -1.76 1.38
N ILE A 134 10.04 -1.37 1.62
CA ILE A 134 9.67 -0.51 2.76
C ILE A 134 10.11 -1.18 4.07
N PHE A 135 9.69 -2.41 4.30
CA PHE A 135 9.97 -3.15 5.52
C PHE A 135 11.47 -3.29 5.81
N ASN A 136 12.29 -3.53 4.78
CA ASN A 136 13.71 -3.84 4.96
C ASN A 136 14.60 -2.59 5.04
N ASN A 137 14.16 -1.45 4.49
CA ASN A 137 15.05 -0.30 4.28
C ASN A 137 14.61 0.97 5.00
N LYS A 138 13.42 1.00 5.61
CA LYS A 138 12.87 2.19 6.27
C LYS A 138 12.73 1.98 7.78
N SER A 139 13.04 3.03 8.54
CA SER A 139 12.73 3.09 9.97
C SER A 139 11.30 3.57 10.16
N MET A 140 10.55 2.91 11.03
CA MET A 140 9.14 3.24 11.24
C MET A 140 8.68 2.92 12.65
N ASP A 141 7.60 3.57 13.08
CA ASP A 141 6.92 3.29 14.33
C ASP A 141 6.27 1.90 14.30
N ILE A 142 6.03 1.34 15.47
CA ILE A 142 5.49 -0.03 15.60
C ILE A 142 4.13 -0.18 14.89
N GLU A 143 3.27 0.83 14.92
CA GLU A 143 1.95 0.77 14.28
C GLU A 143 2.07 0.81 12.76
N VAL A 144 3.02 1.58 12.20
CA VAL A 144 3.32 1.62 10.76
C VAL A 144 3.99 0.32 10.32
N LEU A 145 4.86 -0.24 11.16
CA LEU A 145 5.46 -1.55 10.94
C LEU A 145 4.40 -2.66 10.85
N ASP A 146 3.43 -2.64 11.76
CA ASP A 146 2.38 -3.67 11.81
C ASP A 146 1.48 -3.62 10.57
N ILE A 147 1.08 -2.41 10.11
CA ILE A 147 0.27 -2.28 8.90
C ILE A 147 1.08 -2.63 7.63
N THR A 148 2.39 -2.34 7.61
CA THR A 148 3.27 -2.76 6.53
C THR A 148 3.35 -4.29 6.42
N LYS A 149 3.49 -4.99 7.54
CA LYS A 149 3.46 -6.45 7.59
C LYS A 149 2.11 -7.01 7.16
N GLU A 150 1.02 -6.39 7.61
CA GLU A 150 -0.34 -6.81 7.24
C GLU A 150 -0.57 -6.66 5.73
N PHE A 151 -0.14 -5.55 5.13
CA PHE A 151 -0.19 -5.35 3.68
C PHE A 151 0.56 -6.44 2.93
N ILE A 152 1.81 -6.73 3.33
CA ILE A 152 2.63 -7.78 2.69
C ILE A 152 1.94 -9.14 2.79
N ARG A 153 1.45 -9.52 3.99
CA ARG A 153 0.78 -10.80 4.22
C ARG A 153 -0.49 -10.92 3.38
N MET A 154 -1.28 -9.86 3.31
CA MET A 154 -2.50 -9.84 2.48
C MET A 154 -2.18 -10.08 1.01
N GLN A 155 -1.08 -9.49 0.50
CA GLN A 155 -0.63 -9.73 -0.86
C GLN A 155 -0.15 -11.18 -1.07
N GLU A 156 0.63 -11.72 -0.13
CA GLU A 156 1.09 -13.12 -0.17
C GLU A 156 -0.09 -14.11 -0.18
N ASP A 157 -1.08 -13.92 0.70
CA ASP A 157 -2.31 -14.73 0.71
C ASP A 157 -3.08 -14.61 -0.62
N SER A 158 -3.12 -13.42 -1.22
CA SER A 158 -3.82 -13.19 -2.48
C SER A 158 -3.19 -13.96 -3.65
N ILE A 159 -1.86 -14.17 -3.64
CA ILE A 159 -1.19 -15.02 -4.63
C ILE A 159 -1.75 -16.45 -4.58
N ASP A 160 -1.85 -17.05 -3.40
CA ASP A 160 -2.29 -18.45 -3.26
C ASP A 160 -3.76 -18.62 -3.66
N ILE A 161 -4.57 -17.60 -3.43
CA ILE A 161 -5.97 -17.59 -3.86
C ILE A 161 -6.08 -17.42 -5.38
N LEU A 162 -5.36 -16.47 -5.97
CA LEU A 162 -5.45 -16.18 -7.40
C LEU A 162 -4.88 -17.29 -8.29
N LYS A 163 -3.88 -18.04 -7.83
CA LYS A 163 -3.33 -19.21 -8.54
C LYS A 163 -4.37 -20.27 -8.89
N GLN A 164 -5.49 -20.33 -8.16
CA GLN A 164 -6.56 -21.31 -8.42
C GLN A 164 -7.32 -21.03 -9.72
N TYR A 165 -7.12 -19.85 -10.31
CA TYR A 165 -7.80 -19.41 -11.53
C TYR A 165 -6.89 -19.34 -12.76
N LEU A 166 -5.63 -19.83 -12.64
CA LEU A 166 -4.69 -19.94 -13.76
C LEU A 166 -5.03 -21.06 -14.74
#